data_a3664cbde1a2e8f5cf30a9071cea13b2
#
_entry.id   a3664cbde1a2e8f5cf30a9071cea13b2
#
_cell.length_a   1.000
_cell.length_b   1.000
_cell.length_c   1.000
_cell.angle_alpha   90.00
_cell.angle_beta   90.00
_cell.angle_gamma   90.00
#
_symmetry.space_group_name_H-M   'P 1'
#
loop_
_entity.id
_entity.type
_entity.pdbx_description
1 polymer ?
#
loop_
_entity_poly.entity_id
_entity_poly.type
_entity_poly.pdbx_seq_one_letter_code
_entity_poly.pdbx_strand_id
1 'polypeptide(L)'
;GVNVPMRVSGCGVDHWERIKTDNNFQINAKTFRFLHVSSCFPRKGADLMLEAYGRIFTNKDDVTLIIKTFPNPHNKIYTWLAKAKAERKDFPDVLIIEDDLDEPRLKALYEQCHVLVAPSKAEGFGLPMAEAMLSGLAVITTGWGGQMDFCNEQTAWLVDYSFEPTQTHFGLFDSVWARPDIGDLARTMREVYETKQIVRDERATKGKEILLNNFRWSDVATRLVKSAKKWAEIPPIVEPRIAWVTSWNNRCGIASYS
;
A
#
# COMPACT_ATOMS: atom_id res chain seq x y z
N GLY A 1 7.31 -13.16 -26.19
CA GLY A 1 7.81 -11.98 -25.50
C GLY A 1 7.31 -10.70 -26.14
N VAL A 2 7.32 -9.60 -25.41
CA VAL A 2 6.95 -8.27 -25.91
C VAL A 2 8.14 -7.69 -26.66
N ASN A 3 7.99 -7.44 -27.95
CA ASN A 3 9.06 -6.90 -28.83
C ASN A 3 8.89 -5.40 -29.12
N VAL A 4 8.29 -4.66 -28.19
CA VAL A 4 8.14 -3.20 -28.30
C VAL A 4 8.96 -2.50 -27.21
N PRO A 5 9.43 -1.28 -27.48
CA PRO A 5 10.13 -0.50 -26.44
C PRO A 5 9.24 -0.31 -25.20
N MET A 6 9.78 -0.58 -24.02
CA MET A 6 9.09 -0.39 -22.75
C MET A 6 9.89 0.55 -21.84
N ARG A 7 9.18 1.34 -21.05
CA ARG A 7 9.76 2.19 -20.03
C ARG A 7 8.83 2.33 -18.83
N VAL A 8 9.38 2.24 -17.64
CA VAL A 8 8.67 2.56 -16.40
C VAL A 8 8.56 4.08 -16.27
N SER A 9 7.34 4.59 -16.11
CA SER A 9 7.07 6.02 -15.91
C SER A 9 6.87 6.37 -14.42
N GLY A 10 6.40 5.43 -13.61
CA GLY A 10 5.94 5.66 -12.24
C GLY A 10 4.58 6.38 -12.19
N CYS A 11 4.15 6.74 -10.99
CA CYS A 11 2.97 7.56 -10.72
C CYS A 11 3.38 8.89 -10.07
N GLY A 12 2.65 9.97 -10.36
CA GLY A 12 2.78 11.22 -9.62
C GLY A 12 2.02 11.14 -8.30
N VAL A 13 2.59 11.70 -7.22
CA VAL A 13 1.99 11.66 -5.88
C VAL A 13 1.91 13.03 -5.20
N ASP A 14 2.42 14.08 -5.82
CA ASP A 14 2.48 15.43 -5.25
C ASP A 14 1.11 16.11 -5.08
N HIS A 15 0.05 15.56 -5.68
CA HIS A 15 -1.32 16.01 -5.41
C HIS A 15 -1.69 15.84 -3.93
N TRP A 16 -1.16 14.80 -3.25
CA TRP A 16 -1.41 14.52 -1.84
C TRP A 16 -1.01 15.67 -0.91
N GLU A 17 0.05 16.43 -1.25
CA GLU A 17 0.46 17.59 -0.47
C GLU A 17 -0.51 18.78 -0.57
N ARG A 18 -1.30 18.86 -1.66
CA ARG A 18 -2.27 19.94 -1.90
C ARG A 18 -3.60 19.73 -1.20
N ILE A 19 -3.88 18.50 -0.77
CA ILE A 19 -5.11 18.15 -0.06
C ILE A 19 -5.05 18.79 1.34
N LYS A 20 -6.07 19.54 1.69
CA LYS A 20 -6.25 20.08 3.04
C LYS A 20 -6.91 19.03 3.91
N THR A 21 -6.30 18.75 5.05
CA THR A 21 -6.81 17.79 6.04
C THR A 21 -8.14 18.26 6.63
N ASP A 22 -9.12 17.36 6.73
CA ASP A 22 -10.34 17.61 7.49
C ASP A 22 -10.08 17.38 8.99
N ASN A 23 -9.86 18.48 9.72
CA ASN A 23 -9.56 18.41 11.16
C ASN A 23 -10.78 18.00 12.03
N ASN A 24 -11.99 17.96 11.47
CA ASN A 24 -13.18 17.50 12.17
C ASN A 24 -13.34 15.98 12.11
N PHE A 25 -12.67 15.32 11.17
CA PHE A 25 -12.68 13.87 11.09
C PHE A 25 -11.80 13.29 12.19
N GLN A 26 -12.40 12.54 13.11
CA GLN A 26 -11.72 11.92 14.23
C GLN A 26 -12.02 10.42 14.28
N ILE A 27 -11.02 9.63 14.62
CA ILE A 27 -11.14 8.20 14.84
C ILE A 27 -11.08 7.89 16.34
N ASN A 28 -12.00 7.07 16.82
CA ASN A 28 -11.99 6.57 18.20
C ASN A 28 -11.19 5.26 18.24
N ALA A 29 -9.92 5.34 18.62
CA ALA A 29 -8.99 4.23 18.66
C ALA A 29 -7.97 4.45 19.78
N LYS A 30 -7.26 3.39 20.20
CA LYS A 30 -6.19 3.44 21.19
C LYS A 30 -5.04 4.35 20.77
N THR A 31 -4.08 4.58 21.66
CA THR A 31 -3.00 5.57 21.46
C THR A 31 -2.12 5.21 20.26
N PHE A 32 -1.63 3.98 20.16
CA PHE A 32 -0.83 3.58 19.00
C PHE A 32 -1.70 2.97 17.90
N ARG A 33 -1.52 3.40 16.67
CA ARG A 33 -2.42 3.09 15.54
C ARG A 33 -1.64 2.60 14.35
N PHE A 34 -1.80 1.33 14.02
CA PHE A 34 -1.45 0.79 12.72
C PHE A 34 -2.57 1.07 11.72
N LEU A 35 -2.23 1.39 10.49
CA LEU A 35 -3.17 1.64 9.40
C LEU A 35 -2.95 0.64 8.27
N HIS A 36 -4.01 0.11 7.71
CA HIS A 36 -4.01 -0.62 6.44
C HIS A 36 -5.06 -0.02 5.51
N VAL A 37 -4.65 0.38 4.31
CA VAL A 37 -5.55 0.97 3.30
C VAL A 37 -5.52 0.10 2.06
N SER A 38 -6.60 -0.64 1.83
CA SER A 38 -6.68 -1.51 0.65
C SER A 38 -8.10 -2.01 0.36
N SER A 39 -8.28 -2.60 -0.82
CA SER A 39 -9.47 -3.37 -1.18
C SER A 39 -9.63 -4.71 -0.43
N CYS A 40 -8.67 -5.09 0.38
CA CYS A 40 -8.58 -6.42 1.03
C CYS A 40 -8.68 -7.60 0.05
N PHE A 41 -8.29 -7.43 -1.22
CA PHE A 41 -8.12 -8.53 -2.14
C PHE A 41 -7.00 -9.48 -1.66
N PRO A 42 -7.02 -10.76 -2.04
CA PRO A 42 -6.01 -11.74 -1.60
C PRO A 42 -4.56 -11.28 -1.79
N ARG A 43 -4.28 -10.50 -2.85
CA ARG A 43 -2.95 -9.94 -3.10
C ARG A 43 -2.53 -8.87 -2.10
N LYS A 44 -3.46 -8.29 -1.34
CA LYS A 44 -3.18 -7.22 -0.37
C LYS A 44 -2.70 -7.74 1.00
N GLY A 45 -2.80 -9.04 1.24
CA GLY A 45 -2.25 -9.69 2.43
C GLY A 45 -2.91 -9.30 3.76
N ALA A 46 -4.17 -8.81 3.73
CA ALA A 46 -4.88 -8.41 4.94
C ALA A 46 -5.13 -9.58 5.90
N ASP A 47 -5.28 -10.79 5.39
CA ASP A 47 -5.34 -12.04 6.15
C ASP A 47 -4.04 -12.31 6.92
N LEU A 48 -2.91 -12.19 6.24
CA LEU A 48 -1.57 -12.39 6.83
C LEU A 48 -1.27 -11.30 7.87
N MET A 49 -1.72 -10.07 7.62
CA MET A 49 -1.58 -8.96 8.56
C MET A 49 -2.37 -9.20 9.85
N LEU A 50 -3.64 -9.65 9.76
CA LEU A 50 -4.43 -9.97 10.94
C LEU A 50 -3.79 -11.08 11.76
N GLU A 51 -3.25 -12.11 11.10
CA GLU A 51 -2.54 -13.19 11.76
C GLU A 51 -1.28 -12.69 12.47
N ALA A 52 -0.43 -11.92 11.78
CA ALA A 52 0.79 -11.35 12.35
C ALA A 52 0.47 -10.44 13.55
N TYR A 53 -0.51 -9.55 13.42
CA TYR A 53 -0.97 -8.64 14.47
C TYR A 53 -1.46 -9.40 15.71
N GLY A 54 -2.30 -10.43 15.51
CA GLY A 54 -2.77 -11.27 16.60
C GLY A 54 -1.67 -12.09 17.28
N ARG A 55 -0.53 -12.40 16.62
CA ARG A 55 0.59 -13.13 17.25
C ARG A 55 1.33 -12.31 18.30
N ILE A 56 1.39 -10.99 18.14
CA ILE A 56 2.29 -10.11 18.90
C ILE A 56 1.59 -9.17 19.86
N PHE A 57 0.30 -8.92 19.68
CA PHE A 57 -0.49 -8.06 20.55
C PHE A 57 -1.67 -8.77 21.18
N THR A 58 -2.21 -8.18 22.23
CA THR A 58 -3.42 -8.60 22.95
C THR A 58 -4.37 -7.43 23.15
N ASN A 59 -5.57 -7.68 23.63
CA ASN A 59 -6.53 -6.63 23.99
C ASN A 59 -6.06 -5.72 25.15
N LYS A 60 -4.98 -6.11 25.86
CA LYS A 60 -4.36 -5.32 26.94
C LYS A 60 -3.35 -4.30 26.41
N ASP A 61 -2.84 -4.51 25.20
CA ASP A 61 -1.90 -3.56 24.58
C ASP A 61 -2.65 -2.29 24.15
N ASP A 62 -2.01 -1.12 24.30
CA ASP A 62 -2.56 0.18 23.88
C ASP A 62 -2.35 0.41 22.37
N VAL A 63 -2.90 -0.48 21.57
CA VAL A 63 -2.74 -0.50 20.11
C VAL A 63 -4.05 -0.84 19.40
N THR A 64 -4.35 -0.17 18.30
CA THR A 64 -5.45 -0.50 17.37
C THR A 64 -4.91 -0.69 15.96
N LEU A 65 -5.36 -1.74 15.28
CA LEU A 65 -5.19 -1.91 13.84
C LEU A 65 -6.41 -1.34 13.12
N ILE A 66 -6.22 -0.28 12.35
CA ILE A 66 -7.26 0.38 11.58
C ILE A 66 -7.17 -0.12 10.14
N ILE A 67 -8.29 -0.63 9.63
CA ILE A 67 -8.38 -1.16 8.26
C ILE A 67 -9.38 -0.31 7.48
N LYS A 68 -8.88 0.54 6.60
CA LYS A 68 -9.69 1.29 5.63
C LYS A 68 -9.86 0.44 4.38
N THR A 69 -11.09 0.08 4.10
CA THR A 69 -11.45 -0.78 2.97
C THR A 69 -12.79 -0.37 2.36
N PHE A 70 -13.36 -1.18 1.50
CA PHE A 70 -14.70 -1.03 0.95
C PHE A 70 -15.30 -2.40 0.63
N PRO A 71 -16.65 -2.53 0.62
CA PRO A 71 -17.32 -3.77 0.29
C PRO A 71 -17.02 -4.20 -1.16
N ASN A 72 -16.58 -5.45 -1.34
CA ASN A 72 -16.41 -6.06 -2.64
C ASN A 72 -16.43 -7.59 -2.53
N PRO A 73 -16.68 -8.37 -3.61
CA PRO A 73 -16.85 -9.81 -3.55
C PRO A 73 -15.64 -10.59 -3.01
N HIS A 74 -14.45 -10.02 -3.04
CA HIS A 74 -13.21 -10.66 -2.60
C HIS A 74 -12.76 -10.20 -1.21
N ASN A 75 -13.42 -9.21 -0.63
CA ASN A 75 -13.14 -8.71 0.71
C ASN A 75 -13.77 -9.63 1.77
N LYS A 76 -12.93 -10.39 2.45
CA LYS A 76 -13.34 -11.30 3.52
C LYS A 76 -12.88 -10.84 4.91
N ILE A 77 -12.59 -9.55 5.07
CA ILE A 77 -11.97 -9.03 6.28
C ILE A 77 -12.77 -9.33 7.55
N TYR A 78 -14.10 -9.22 7.50
CA TYR A 78 -14.96 -9.56 8.64
C TYR A 78 -14.92 -11.05 8.98
N THR A 79 -14.89 -11.92 7.96
CA THR A 79 -14.78 -13.37 8.16
C THR A 79 -13.45 -13.73 8.80
N TRP A 80 -12.35 -13.17 8.32
CA TRP A 80 -11.01 -13.40 8.88
C TRP A 80 -10.90 -12.87 10.30
N LEU A 81 -11.42 -11.66 10.57
CA LEU A 81 -11.43 -11.08 11.92
C LEU A 81 -12.29 -11.88 12.90
N ALA A 82 -13.49 -12.30 12.47
CA ALA A 82 -14.38 -13.12 13.30
C ALA A 82 -13.72 -14.46 13.67
N LYS A 83 -13.06 -15.11 12.71
CA LYS A 83 -12.29 -16.34 12.95
C LYS A 83 -11.16 -16.09 13.95
N ALA A 84 -10.35 -15.08 13.75
CA ALA A 84 -9.23 -14.74 14.64
C ALA A 84 -9.70 -14.47 16.08
N LYS A 85 -10.80 -13.72 16.26
CA LYS A 85 -11.40 -13.46 17.58
C LYS A 85 -12.04 -14.71 18.22
N ALA A 86 -12.56 -15.65 17.43
CA ALA A 86 -13.08 -16.91 17.93
C ALA A 86 -11.98 -17.85 18.44
N GLU A 87 -10.84 -17.88 17.73
CA GLU A 87 -9.67 -18.67 18.10
C GLU A 87 -8.92 -18.09 19.29
N ARG A 88 -9.02 -16.77 19.49
CA ARG A 88 -8.27 -16.06 20.53
C ARG A 88 -9.10 -14.95 21.19
N LYS A 89 -9.58 -15.21 22.43
CA LYS A 89 -10.45 -14.29 23.18
C LYS A 89 -9.81 -12.95 23.53
N ASP A 90 -8.49 -12.90 23.66
CA ASP A 90 -7.71 -11.70 23.94
C ASP A 90 -7.15 -11.05 22.67
N PHE A 91 -7.76 -11.31 21.50
CA PHE A 91 -7.34 -10.71 20.23
C PHE A 91 -7.31 -9.17 20.35
N PRO A 92 -6.25 -8.51 19.84
CA PRO A 92 -6.08 -7.08 19.98
C PRO A 92 -7.13 -6.28 19.21
N ASP A 93 -7.21 -5.00 19.51
CA ASP A 93 -8.22 -4.10 18.98
C ASP A 93 -8.09 -3.86 17.47
N VAL A 94 -9.21 -3.96 16.74
CA VAL A 94 -9.29 -3.74 15.29
C VAL A 94 -10.51 -2.88 14.98
N LEU A 95 -10.28 -1.80 14.23
CA LEU A 95 -11.30 -0.90 13.71
C LEU A 95 -11.37 -1.03 12.18
N ILE A 96 -12.51 -1.40 11.63
CA ILE A 96 -12.75 -1.44 10.19
C ILE A 96 -13.57 -0.22 9.77
N ILE A 97 -13.10 0.51 8.75
CA ILE A 97 -13.76 1.69 8.17
C ILE A 97 -14.09 1.37 6.73
N GLU A 98 -15.38 1.22 6.42
CA GLU A 98 -15.87 0.99 5.05
C GLU A 98 -16.52 2.23 4.43
N ASP A 99 -16.74 3.29 5.23
CA ASP A 99 -17.29 4.55 4.74
C ASP A 99 -16.48 5.09 3.56
N ASP A 100 -17.16 5.66 2.58
CA ASP A 100 -16.52 6.33 1.45
C ASP A 100 -15.96 7.68 1.94
N LEU A 101 -14.67 7.73 2.19
CA LEU A 101 -13.98 8.93 2.63
C LEU A 101 -13.51 9.72 1.41
N ASP A 102 -13.81 11.01 1.39
CA ASP A 102 -13.19 11.95 0.47
C ASP A 102 -11.69 12.14 0.81
N GLU A 103 -10.94 12.75 -0.10
CA GLU A 103 -9.49 12.93 0.09
C GLU A 103 -9.13 13.68 1.38
N PRO A 104 -9.82 14.78 1.81
CA PRO A 104 -9.56 15.45 3.07
C PRO A 104 -9.68 14.55 4.30
N ARG A 105 -10.73 13.70 4.36
CA ARG A 105 -10.95 12.76 5.46
C ARG A 105 -10.01 11.56 5.39
N LEU A 106 -9.71 11.09 4.19
CA LEU A 106 -8.72 10.03 4.02
C LEU A 106 -7.35 10.50 4.48
N LYS A 107 -6.93 11.71 4.14
CA LYS A 107 -5.69 12.29 4.62
C LYS A 107 -5.68 12.46 6.14
N ALA A 108 -6.79 12.91 6.74
CA ALA A 108 -6.94 12.99 8.19
C ALA A 108 -6.83 11.61 8.87
N LEU A 109 -7.30 10.55 8.23
CA LEU A 109 -7.12 9.18 8.71
C LEU A 109 -5.64 8.78 8.76
N TYR A 110 -4.88 9.05 7.69
CA TYR A 110 -3.43 8.81 7.68
C TYR A 110 -2.75 9.60 8.81
N GLU A 111 -2.96 10.91 8.89
CA GLU A 111 -2.29 11.79 9.85
C GLU A 111 -2.62 11.47 11.33
N GLN A 112 -3.69 10.73 11.60
CA GLN A 112 -4.04 10.23 12.93
C GLN A 112 -3.40 8.88 13.27
N CYS A 113 -2.66 8.27 12.35
CA CYS A 113 -2.01 6.97 12.51
C CYS A 113 -0.48 7.12 12.63
N HIS A 114 0.21 6.06 13.01
CA HIS A 114 1.66 6.07 13.24
C HIS A 114 2.42 5.25 12.20
N VAL A 115 1.82 4.16 11.73
CA VAL A 115 2.48 3.18 10.86
C VAL A 115 1.48 2.65 9.85
N LEU A 116 1.82 2.72 8.56
CA LEU A 116 1.10 1.95 7.55
C LEU A 116 1.67 0.54 7.46
N VAL A 117 0.81 -0.48 7.50
CA VAL A 117 1.18 -1.89 7.26
C VAL A 117 0.55 -2.36 5.96
N ALA A 118 1.39 -2.62 4.97
CA ALA A 118 0.97 -2.99 3.63
C ALA A 118 1.72 -4.25 3.13
N PRO A 119 1.37 -5.44 3.64
CA PRO A 119 2.03 -6.70 3.31
C PRO A 119 1.52 -7.26 1.98
N SER A 120 1.51 -6.41 0.95
CA SER A 120 1.01 -6.78 -0.36
C SER A 120 1.92 -7.79 -1.04
N LYS A 121 1.32 -8.79 -1.67
CA LYS A 121 2.01 -9.82 -2.45
C LYS A 121 2.42 -9.33 -3.85
N ALA A 122 1.76 -8.28 -4.34
CA ALA A 122 2.04 -7.65 -5.63
C ALA A 122 1.51 -6.22 -5.67
N GLU A 123 2.37 -5.28 -6.02
CA GLU A 123 2.04 -3.87 -6.24
C GLU A 123 2.69 -3.36 -7.53
N GLY A 124 1.93 -2.56 -8.27
CA GLY A 124 2.47 -1.86 -9.44
C GLY A 124 3.26 -0.60 -9.07
N PHE A 125 2.83 0.10 -8.03
CA PHE A 125 3.51 1.31 -7.52
C PHE A 125 3.44 1.38 -5.98
N GLY A 126 2.25 1.21 -5.39
CA GLY A 126 2.05 1.29 -3.94
C GLY A 126 1.62 2.68 -3.47
N LEU A 127 0.56 3.25 -4.07
CA LEU A 127 0.03 4.56 -3.67
C LEU A 127 -0.19 4.71 -2.17
N PRO A 128 -0.79 3.72 -1.45
CA PRO A 128 -0.98 3.85 -0.01
C PRO A 128 0.33 4.04 0.78
N MET A 129 1.43 3.40 0.34
CA MET A 129 2.74 3.57 0.98
C MET A 129 3.29 4.97 0.72
N ALA A 130 3.13 5.49 -0.51
CA ALA A 130 3.54 6.85 -0.85
C ALA A 130 2.72 7.90 -0.07
N GLU A 131 1.40 7.75 0.00
CA GLU A 131 0.49 8.61 0.78
C GLU A 131 0.84 8.62 2.26
N ALA A 132 1.19 7.44 2.81
CA ALA A 132 1.63 7.30 4.20
C ALA A 132 2.92 8.09 4.47
N MET A 133 3.95 7.94 3.64
CA MET A 133 5.21 8.68 3.78
C MET A 133 4.98 10.20 3.64
N LEU A 134 4.14 10.62 2.69
CA LEU A 134 3.77 12.04 2.51
C LEU A 134 2.97 12.59 3.69
N SER A 135 2.26 11.74 4.42
CA SER A 135 1.53 12.07 5.67
C SER A 135 2.38 11.90 6.93
N GLY A 136 3.65 11.53 6.81
CA GLY A 136 4.58 11.38 7.95
C GLY A 136 4.52 10.03 8.66
N LEU A 137 3.85 9.02 8.09
CA LEU A 137 3.78 7.69 8.69
C LEU A 137 5.01 6.84 8.33
N ALA A 138 5.45 6.06 9.29
CA ALA A 138 6.33 4.92 9.01
C ALA A 138 5.61 3.88 8.13
N VAL A 139 6.36 3.15 7.33
CA VAL A 139 5.82 2.13 6.41
C VAL A 139 6.44 0.77 6.67
N ILE A 140 5.60 -0.25 6.83
CA ILE A 140 5.96 -1.67 6.80
C ILE A 140 5.39 -2.26 5.51
N THR A 141 6.21 -2.86 4.67
CA THR A 141 5.77 -3.44 3.40
C THR A 141 6.59 -4.65 3.00
N THR A 142 6.04 -5.52 2.16
CA THR A 142 6.80 -6.63 1.56
C THR A 142 7.98 -6.09 0.75
N GLY A 143 9.16 -6.68 0.89
CA GLY A 143 10.40 -6.27 0.24
C GLY A 143 10.43 -6.56 -1.28
N TRP A 144 9.29 -6.54 -1.97
CA TRP A 144 9.17 -6.84 -3.40
C TRP A 144 7.95 -6.14 -4.03
N GLY A 145 8.15 -5.60 -5.23
CA GLY A 145 7.09 -4.95 -6.01
C GLY A 145 7.45 -3.53 -6.42
N GLY A 146 6.52 -2.83 -7.08
CA GLY A 146 6.76 -1.47 -7.58
C GLY A 146 7.02 -0.43 -6.49
N GLN A 147 6.58 -0.65 -5.27
CA GLN A 147 6.89 0.24 -4.13
C GLN A 147 8.38 0.26 -3.79
N MET A 148 9.18 -0.71 -4.25
CA MET A 148 10.63 -0.73 -4.02
C MET A 148 11.36 0.43 -4.72
N ASP A 149 10.70 1.15 -5.62
CA ASP A 149 11.23 2.37 -6.21
C ASP A 149 11.44 3.50 -5.18
N PHE A 150 10.74 3.44 -4.03
CA PHE A 150 10.85 4.42 -2.94
C PHE A 150 10.86 3.81 -1.54
N CYS A 151 10.44 2.55 -1.37
CA CYS A 151 10.57 1.80 -0.13
C CYS A 151 11.88 1.02 -0.11
N ASN A 152 12.79 1.39 0.77
CA ASN A 152 14.05 0.69 1.01
C ASN A 152 14.38 0.71 2.51
N GLU A 153 15.47 0.10 2.92
CA GLU A 153 15.87 -0.01 4.33
C GLU A 153 16.05 1.32 5.06
N GLN A 154 16.19 2.45 4.32
CA GLN A 154 16.31 3.77 4.91
C GLN A 154 14.96 4.49 5.04
N THR A 155 13.95 4.07 4.30
CA THR A 155 12.65 4.75 4.18
C THR A 155 11.48 3.93 4.71
N ALA A 156 11.64 2.61 4.85
CA ALA A 156 10.60 1.69 5.28
C ALA A 156 11.19 0.52 6.08
N TRP A 157 10.33 -0.27 6.67
CA TRP A 157 10.65 -1.61 7.20
C TRP A 157 10.18 -2.63 6.17
N LEU A 158 11.14 -3.38 5.63
CA LEU A 158 10.89 -4.38 4.60
C LEU A 158 10.67 -5.74 5.25
N VAL A 159 9.62 -6.43 4.81
CA VAL A 159 9.27 -7.78 5.25
C VAL A 159 9.79 -8.79 4.25
N ASP A 160 10.43 -9.84 4.74
CA ASP A 160 10.89 -10.97 3.94
C ASP A 160 9.72 -11.69 3.27
N TYR A 161 9.98 -12.34 2.14
CA TYR A 161 8.95 -13.00 1.35
C TYR A 161 9.47 -14.26 0.65
N SER A 162 8.55 -15.09 0.21
CA SER A 162 8.79 -16.19 -0.71
C SER A 162 7.86 -16.12 -1.91
N PHE A 163 8.31 -16.56 -3.09
CA PHE A 163 7.44 -16.66 -4.24
C PHE A 163 6.51 -17.88 -4.12
N GLU A 164 5.23 -17.66 -4.39
CA GLU A 164 4.23 -18.72 -4.52
C GLU A 164 3.38 -18.50 -5.78
N PRO A 165 2.77 -19.56 -6.36
CA PRO A 165 1.84 -19.44 -7.48
C PRO A 165 0.70 -18.50 -7.14
N THR A 166 0.31 -17.64 -8.09
CA THR A 166 -0.79 -16.69 -7.88
C THR A 166 -2.14 -17.39 -7.80
N GLN A 167 -2.98 -16.92 -6.89
CA GLN A 167 -4.40 -17.29 -6.82
C GLN A 167 -5.24 -16.04 -7.07
N THR A 168 -5.13 -15.50 -8.28
CA THR A 168 -5.87 -14.29 -8.65
C THR A 168 -7.23 -14.64 -9.24
N HIS A 169 -8.18 -13.72 -9.11
CA HIS A 169 -9.48 -13.80 -9.76
C HIS A 169 -9.42 -13.68 -11.30
N PHE A 170 -8.25 -13.40 -11.87
CA PHE A 170 -8.01 -13.37 -13.31
C PHE A 170 -7.59 -14.72 -13.89
N GLY A 171 -7.45 -15.77 -13.08
CA GLY A 171 -7.04 -17.09 -13.53
C GLY A 171 -5.61 -17.16 -14.11
N LEU A 172 -4.70 -16.33 -13.61
CA LEU A 172 -3.29 -16.32 -14.01
C LEU A 172 -2.53 -17.47 -13.31
N PHE A 173 -2.65 -18.67 -13.84
CA PHE A 173 -2.09 -19.87 -13.22
C PHE A 173 -0.57 -20.02 -13.36
N ASP A 174 0.04 -19.34 -14.32
CA ASP A 174 1.48 -19.42 -14.62
C ASP A 174 2.30 -18.26 -14.04
N SER A 175 1.70 -17.45 -13.17
CA SER A 175 2.38 -16.33 -12.54
C SER A 175 2.61 -16.56 -11.05
N VAL A 176 3.54 -15.81 -10.49
CA VAL A 176 3.89 -15.86 -9.07
C VAL A 176 3.70 -14.49 -8.42
N TRP A 177 3.49 -14.49 -7.10
CA TRP A 177 3.52 -13.29 -6.27
C TRP A 177 4.43 -13.49 -5.06
N ALA A 178 4.86 -12.42 -4.43
CA ALA A 178 5.71 -12.43 -3.27
C ALA A 178 4.84 -12.52 -1.99
N ARG A 179 4.72 -13.73 -1.43
CA ARG A 179 4.02 -13.92 -0.16
C ARG A 179 4.91 -13.47 0.99
N PRO A 180 4.52 -12.44 1.78
CA PRO A 180 5.28 -12.01 2.94
C PRO A 180 5.38 -13.13 3.99
N ASP A 181 6.52 -13.25 4.64
CA ASP A 181 6.69 -14.14 5.79
C ASP A 181 5.92 -13.59 7.00
N ILE A 182 5.03 -14.41 7.56
CA ILE A 182 4.16 -13.97 8.66
C ILE A 182 4.97 -13.77 9.95
N GLY A 183 5.97 -14.59 10.19
CA GLY A 183 6.84 -14.49 11.36
C GLY A 183 7.65 -13.21 11.32
N ASP A 184 8.19 -12.90 10.16
CA ASP A 184 8.94 -11.67 9.92
C ASP A 184 8.04 -10.43 10.00
N LEU A 185 6.84 -10.48 9.39
CA LEU A 185 5.85 -9.40 9.48
C LEU A 185 5.48 -9.12 10.95
N ALA A 186 5.22 -10.17 11.73
CA ALA A 186 4.91 -10.05 13.15
C ALA A 186 6.08 -9.41 13.93
N ARG A 187 7.31 -9.91 13.74
CA ARG A 187 8.52 -9.34 14.34
C ARG A 187 8.71 -7.87 13.98
N THR A 188 8.57 -7.55 12.71
CA THR A 188 8.71 -6.19 12.20
C THR A 188 7.64 -5.24 12.76
N MET A 189 6.39 -5.67 12.86
CA MET A 189 5.32 -4.87 13.49
C MET A 189 5.64 -4.59 14.97
N ARG A 190 6.16 -5.56 15.73
CA ARG A 190 6.56 -5.38 17.12
C ARG A 190 7.77 -4.44 17.24
N GLU A 191 8.77 -4.61 16.40
CA GLU A 191 9.95 -3.74 16.34
C GLU A 191 9.56 -2.28 16.10
N VAL A 192 8.69 -2.03 15.11
CA VAL A 192 8.26 -0.66 14.77
C VAL A 192 7.40 -0.04 15.88
N TYR A 193 6.57 -0.82 16.55
CA TYR A 193 5.83 -0.40 17.74
C TYR A 193 6.75 0.08 18.86
N GLU A 194 7.83 -0.66 19.13
CA GLU A 194 8.83 -0.37 20.17
C GLU A 194 9.85 0.69 19.74
N THR A 195 9.96 0.97 18.46
CA THR A 195 10.88 1.97 17.91
C THR A 195 10.47 3.39 18.35
N LYS A 196 11.45 4.19 18.76
CA LYS A 196 11.20 5.60 19.12
C LYS A 196 10.59 6.38 17.96
N GLN A 197 9.68 7.29 18.27
CA GLN A 197 9.01 8.11 17.24
C GLN A 197 9.99 8.82 16.32
N ILE A 198 11.05 9.42 16.85
CA ILE A 198 12.06 10.13 16.06
C ILE A 198 12.65 9.26 14.92
N VAL A 199 12.88 7.97 15.18
CA VAL A 199 13.42 7.07 14.15
C VAL A 199 12.37 6.74 13.09
N ARG A 200 11.10 6.60 13.48
CA ARG A 200 10.00 6.43 12.52
C ARG A 200 9.84 7.67 11.63
N ASP A 201 9.88 8.87 12.25
CA ASP A 201 9.75 10.14 11.56
C ASP A 201 10.91 10.38 10.58
N GLU A 202 12.14 10.03 10.95
CA GLU A 202 13.32 10.12 10.08
C GLU A 202 13.16 9.26 8.81
N ARG A 203 12.67 8.01 8.94
CA ARG A 203 12.43 7.14 7.78
C ARG A 203 11.31 7.67 6.89
N ALA A 204 10.19 8.11 7.49
CA ALA A 204 9.09 8.71 6.74
C ALA A 204 9.53 9.97 5.99
N THR A 205 10.34 10.82 6.61
CA THR A 205 10.89 12.03 6.01
C THR A 205 11.78 11.69 4.79
N LYS A 206 12.68 10.73 4.92
CA LYS A 206 13.51 10.27 3.79
C LYS A 206 12.67 9.72 2.64
N GLY A 207 11.63 8.95 2.95
CA GLY A 207 10.69 8.44 1.97
C GLY A 207 9.95 9.57 1.24
N LYS A 208 9.47 10.56 1.99
CA LYS A 208 8.85 11.78 1.46
C LYS A 208 9.79 12.54 0.53
N GLU A 209 11.06 12.70 0.89
CA GLU A 209 12.06 13.34 0.06
C GLU A 209 12.26 12.61 -1.29
N ILE A 210 12.39 11.28 -1.26
CA ILE A 210 12.49 10.47 -2.49
C ILE A 210 11.27 10.67 -3.38
N LEU A 211 10.06 10.63 -2.79
CA LEU A 211 8.81 10.79 -3.52
C LEU A 211 8.71 12.17 -4.18
N LEU A 212 8.99 13.24 -3.45
CA LEU A 212 8.89 14.60 -3.96
C LEU A 212 9.99 14.96 -4.97
N ASN A 213 11.13 14.27 -4.93
CA ASN A 213 12.22 14.50 -5.88
C ASN A 213 12.08 13.70 -7.18
N ASN A 214 11.31 12.58 -7.19
CA ASN A 214 11.30 11.67 -8.33
C ASN A 214 9.90 11.34 -8.87
N PHE A 215 8.84 11.59 -8.08
CA PHE A 215 7.48 11.14 -8.38
C PHE A 215 6.45 12.28 -8.34
N ARG A 216 6.83 13.45 -8.83
CA ARG A 216 5.85 14.52 -9.11
C ARG A 216 5.17 14.23 -10.45
N TRP A 217 3.94 14.65 -10.61
CA TRP A 217 3.23 14.54 -11.89
C TRP A 217 3.97 15.22 -13.05
N SER A 218 4.67 16.33 -12.79
CA SER A 218 5.53 17.00 -13.77
C SER A 218 6.67 16.09 -14.26
N ASP A 219 7.28 15.32 -13.35
CA ASP A 219 8.38 14.42 -13.67
C ASP A 219 7.90 13.21 -14.47
N VAL A 220 6.74 12.66 -14.07
CA VAL A 220 6.07 11.57 -14.81
C VAL A 220 5.73 12.03 -16.22
N ALA A 221 5.08 13.19 -16.38
CA ALA A 221 4.73 13.76 -17.67
C ALA A 221 5.99 13.99 -18.54
N THR A 222 7.04 14.53 -17.95
CA THR A 222 8.32 14.75 -18.65
C THR A 222 8.91 13.44 -19.15
N ARG A 223 8.93 12.39 -18.32
CA ARG A 223 9.40 11.04 -18.73
C ARG A 223 8.56 10.46 -19.86
N LEU A 224 7.24 10.59 -19.78
CA LEU A 224 6.32 10.11 -20.82
C LEU A 224 6.53 10.83 -22.15
N VAL A 225 6.59 12.17 -22.14
CA VAL A 225 6.82 13.00 -23.35
C VAL A 225 8.19 12.67 -23.98
N LYS A 226 9.23 12.55 -23.15
CA LYS A 226 10.57 12.17 -23.63
C LYS A 226 10.57 10.79 -24.27
N SER A 227 9.86 9.83 -23.69
CA SER A 227 9.74 8.48 -24.24
C SER A 227 8.95 8.49 -25.54
N ALA A 228 7.81 9.19 -25.59
CA ALA A 228 7.01 9.31 -26.81
C ALA A 228 7.80 9.93 -27.97
N LYS A 229 8.53 11.03 -27.73
CA LYS A 229 9.40 11.65 -28.74
C LYS A 229 10.46 10.67 -29.26
N LYS A 230 11.16 9.97 -28.35
CA LYS A 230 12.16 8.99 -28.74
C LYS A 230 11.57 7.84 -29.56
N TRP A 231 10.36 7.38 -29.25
CA TRP A 231 9.72 6.26 -29.96
C TRP A 231 9.08 6.70 -31.28
N ALA A 232 8.68 7.96 -31.41
CA ALA A 232 8.22 8.52 -32.68
C ALA A 232 9.31 8.53 -33.77
N GLU A 233 10.59 8.49 -33.38
CA GLU A 233 11.75 8.39 -34.30
C GLU A 233 12.00 6.94 -34.78
N ILE A 234 11.38 5.96 -34.16
CA ILE A 234 11.49 4.54 -34.55
C ILE A 234 10.53 4.30 -35.71
N PRO A 235 10.98 3.81 -36.88
CA PRO A 235 10.09 3.51 -37.99
C PRO A 235 8.98 2.55 -37.56
N PRO A 236 7.71 2.77 -37.95
CA PRO A 236 6.62 1.90 -37.57
C PRO A 236 6.85 0.51 -38.12
N ILE A 237 6.94 -0.50 -37.26
CA ILE A 237 6.90 -1.90 -37.63
C ILE A 237 5.42 -2.21 -37.84
N VAL A 238 4.92 -2.03 -39.08
CA VAL A 238 3.57 -2.41 -39.51
C VAL A 238 2.45 -2.10 -38.51
N GLU A 239 1.61 -1.12 -38.77
CA GLU A 239 0.44 -0.65 -38.02
C GLU A 239 0.60 -0.54 -36.48
N PRO A 240 0.68 0.65 -35.91
CA PRO A 240 0.80 0.82 -34.46
C PRO A 240 -0.45 0.30 -33.76
N ARG A 241 -0.31 -0.73 -32.93
CA ARG A 241 -1.34 -1.19 -32.02
C ARG A 241 -1.07 -0.57 -30.66
N ILE A 242 -1.95 0.32 -30.20
CA ILE A 242 -1.90 0.86 -28.85
C ILE A 242 -2.80 -0.03 -27.99
N ALA A 243 -2.23 -0.66 -26.96
CA ALA A 243 -2.97 -1.32 -25.90
C ALA A 243 -2.90 -0.45 -24.64
N TRP A 244 -4.05 0.03 -24.18
CA TRP A 244 -4.19 0.66 -22.89
C TRP A 244 -4.67 -0.40 -21.89
N VAL A 245 -3.84 -0.77 -20.93
CA VAL A 245 -4.18 -1.75 -19.90
C VAL A 245 -4.39 -1.03 -18.59
N THR A 246 -5.64 -0.96 -18.17
CA THR A 246 -6.05 -0.36 -16.90
C THR A 246 -7.18 -1.18 -16.28
N SER A 247 -7.40 -1.03 -14.99
CA SER A 247 -8.57 -1.58 -14.32
C SER A 247 -9.80 -0.72 -14.62
N TRP A 248 -10.53 -1.10 -15.66
CA TRP A 248 -11.76 -0.42 -16.05
C TRP A 248 -12.94 -0.87 -15.17
N ASN A 249 -13.77 0.09 -14.77
CA ASN A 249 -15.01 -0.14 -14.02
C ASN A 249 -14.85 -0.85 -12.65
N ASN A 250 -13.70 -0.72 -12.02
CA ASN A 250 -13.45 -1.16 -10.65
C ASN A 250 -13.10 0.03 -9.76
N ARG A 251 -13.64 0.08 -8.55
CA ARG A 251 -13.22 1.05 -7.52
C ARG A 251 -11.81 0.66 -7.03
N CYS A 252 -10.79 1.18 -7.69
CA CYS A 252 -9.40 1.07 -7.25
C CYS A 252 -8.65 2.35 -7.62
N GLY A 253 -7.54 2.62 -6.97
CA GLY A 253 -6.75 3.83 -7.20
C GLY A 253 -6.37 4.05 -8.67
N ILE A 254 -6.13 2.98 -9.43
CA ILE A 254 -5.79 3.08 -10.86
C ILE A 254 -7.02 3.51 -11.70
N ALA A 255 -8.21 2.99 -11.40
CA ALA A 255 -9.44 3.34 -12.12
C ALA A 255 -9.89 4.80 -11.85
N SER A 256 -9.48 5.39 -10.73
CA SER A 256 -9.81 6.80 -10.42
C SER A 256 -9.01 7.80 -11.26
N TYR A 257 -7.95 7.35 -11.94
CA TYR A 257 -7.06 8.18 -12.77
C TYR A 257 -7.10 7.80 -14.27
N SER A 258 -7.96 6.89 -14.68
CA SER A 258 -8.18 6.47 -16.05
C SER A 258 -9.47 7.00 -16.61
#